data_b28a383c3c5add840cc8d81a79e465ff
#
_entry.id   b28a383c3c5add840cc8d81a79e465ff
#
_cell.length_a   1.000
_cell.length_b   1.000
_cell.length_c   1.000
_cell.angle_alpha   90.00
_cell.angle_beta   90.00
_cell.angle_gamma   90.00
#
_symmetry.space_group_name_H-M   'P 1'
#
loop_
_entity.id
_entity.type
_entity.pdbx_description
1 polymer ?
#
loop_
_entity_poly.entity_id
_entity_poly.type
_entity_poly.pdbx_seq_one_letter_code
_entity_poly.pdbx_strand_id
1 'polypeptide(L)'
;GVIVYNGETVYNIRAAVKENRPVTEKWLTVGGDIPERYVVKVPVGMKVSEVFEKLGVKVAPNQVMFDGGPSMGKLKDPAMSTVVKTTKSVLIVPDNIPCVVHKQVSMDDMLRRAASCCCGCVRCTELCPRHLLGYPLEPHKMIRAALTNAVVDNPELIKTASLCCSCGVCAEAACCQDISPKDVILHLKGILAKNKMRFSAGSEDYQPHSDRPYHMI
;
A
#
# COMPACT_ATOMS: atom_id res chain seq x y z
N GLY A 1 5.00 12.93 -19.42
CA GLY A 1 4.64 11.65 -19.84
C GLY A 1 5.69 10.54 -19.70
N VAL A 2 5.90 10.02 -18.47
CA VAL A 2 6.76 8.83 -18.25
C VAL A 2 5.94 7.74 -17.62
N ILE A 3 6.08 6.49 -18.12
CA ILE A 3 5.50 5.31 -17.50
C ILE A 3 6.61 4.53 -16.80
N VAL A 4 6.43 4.28 -15.50
CA VAL A 4 7.39 3.54 -14.68
C VAL A 4 6.94 2.08 -14.57
N TYR A 5 7.80 1.16 -14.99
CA TYR A 5 7.60 -0.28 -14.87
C TYR A 5 8.59 -0.91 -13.89
N ASN A 6 8.17 -1.97 -13.25
CA ASN A 6 9.07 -2.85 -12.53
C ASN A 6 9.94 -3.63 -13.53
N GLY A 7 11.25 -3.80 -13.25
CA GLY A 7 12.19 -4.49 -14.15
C GLY A 7 11.76 -5.90 -14.54
N GLU A 8 11.20 -6.68 -13.60
CA GLU A 8 10.64 -7.99 -13.90
C GLU A 8 9.45 -7.92 -14.88
N THR A 9 8.63 -6.87 -14.79
CA THR A 9 7.53 -6.66 -15.74
C THR A 9 8.05 -6.45 -17.15
N VAL A 10 9.08 -5.62 -17.32
CA VAL A 10 9.71 -5.38 -18.63
C VAL A 10 10.32 -6.66 -19.18
N TYR A 11 11.02 -7.43 -18.36
CA TYR A 11 11.55 -8.73 -18.73
C TYR A 11 10.45 -9.70 -19.22
N ASN A 12 9.35 -9.77 -18.48
CA ASN A 12 8.22 -10.65 -18.83
C ASN A 12 7.49 -10.19 -20.11
N ILE A 13 7.36 -8.87 -20.33
CA ILE A 13 6.81 -8.32 -21.59
C ILE A 13 7.68 -8.75 -22.76
N ARG A 14 9.02 -8.59 -22.66
CA ARG A 14 9.94 -9.04 -23.71
C ARG A 14 9.79 -10.54 -23.99
N ALA A 15 9.76 -11.36 -22.93
CA ALA A 15 9.62 -12.81 -23.08
C ALA A 15 8.29 -13.21 -23.75
N ALA A 16 7.20 -12.53 -23.39
CA ALA A 16 5.90 -12.78 -24.02
C ALA A 16 5.89 -12.38 -25.50
N VAL A 17 6.43 -11.20 -25.84
CA VAL A 17 6.38 -10.66 -27.22
C VAL A 17 7.39 -11.34 -28.16
N LYS A 18 8.60 -11.63 -27.67
CA LYS A 18 9.69 -12.17 -28.51
C LYS A 18 9.77 -13.69 -28.50
N GLU A 19 9.39 -14.32 -27.39
CA GLU A 19 9.61 -15.75 -27.15
C GLU A 19 8.27 -16.50 -27.00
N ASN A 20 7.13 -15.80 -27.10
CA ASN A 20 5.77 -16.35 -26.86
C ASN A 20 5.69 -17.11 -25.52
N ARG A 21 6.41 -16.65 -24.50
CA ARG A 21 6.54 -17.31 -23.21
C ARG A 21 5.62 -16.65 -22.17
N PRO A 22 4.65 -17.39 -21.61
CA PRO A 22 3.77 -16.85 -20.57
C PRO A 22 4.50 -16.68 -19.24
N VAL A 23 3.94 -15.86 -18.34
CA VAL A 23 4.46 -15.67 -16.98
C VAL A 23 3.98 -16.83 -16.10
N THR A 24 4.83 -17.82 -15.94
CA THR A 24 4.59 -19.02 -15.10
C THR A 24 5.43 -19.02 -13.83
N GLU A 25 6.43 -18.16 -13.74
CA GLU A 25 7.38 -18.09 -12.64
C GLU A 25 7.55 -16.65 -12.19
N LYS A 26 7.93 -16.48 -10.91
CA LYS A 26 8.16 -15.18 -10.28
C LYS A 26 9.48 -15.16 -9.53
N TRP A 27 10.16 -14.01 -9.56
CA TRP A 27 11.22 -13.71 -8.61
C TRP A 27 10.58 -13.27 -7.29
N LEU A 28 10.89 -13.99 -6.23
CA LEU A 28 10.38 -13.76 -4.87
C LEU A 28 11.54 -13.46 -3.93
N THR A 29 11.46 -12.32 -3.26
CA THR A 29 12.36 -12.01 -2.15
C THR A 29 11.76 -12.56 -0.86
N VAL A 30 12.54 -13.37 -0.12
CA VAL A 30 12.20 -13.85 1.22
C VAL A 30 13.20 -13.22 2.19
N GLY A 31 12.71 -12.49 3.17
CA GLY A 31 13.57 -11.73 4.09
C GLY A 31 12.86 -11.31 5.38
N GLY A 32 13.45 -10.34 6.05
CA GLY A 32 12.98 -9.82 7.32
C GLY A 32 13.83 -10.30 8.48
N ASP A 33 13.20 -10.70 9.58
CA ASP A 33 13.82 -11.21 10.80
C ASP A 33 14.07 -12.73 10.68
N ILE A 34 14.94 -13.09 9.74
CA ILE A 34 15.40 -14.46 9.48
C ILE A 34 16.93 -14.46 9.30
N PRO A 35 17.63 -15.56 9.61
CA PRO A 35 19.09 -15.63 9.54
C PRO A 35 19.66 -15.29 8.16
N GLU A 36 19.03 -15.81 7.11
CA GLU A 36 19.48 -15.61 5.73
C GLU A 36 18.34 -15.05 4.88
N ARG A 37 18.68 -14.19 3.92
CA ARG A 37 17.76 -13.56 2.99
C ARG A 37 17.93 -14.16 1.60
N TYR A 38 16.83 -14.41 0.93
CA TYR A 38 16.82 -15.13 -0.33
C TYR A 38 16.14 -14.32 -1.43
N VAL A 39 16.65 -14.47 -2.65
CA VAL A 39 15.92 -14.12 -3.88
C VAL A 39 15.81 -15.39 -4.69
N VAL A 40 14.61 -15.90 -4.81
CA VAL A 40 14.35 -17.20 -5.45
C VAL A 40 13.36 -17.07 -6.59
N LYS A 41 13.49 -17.94 -7.57
CA LYS A 41 12.56 -18.06 -8.68
C LYS A 41 11.60 -19.20 -8.38
N VAL A 42 10.32 -18.89 -8.28
CA VAL A 42 9.29 -19.84 -7.87
C VAL A 42 8.11 -19.87 -8.85
N PRO A 43 7.45 -21.01 -9.03
CA PRO A 43 6.24 -21.12 -9.85
C PRO A 43 5.11 -20.25 -9.27
N VAL A 44 4.34 -19.62 -10.16
CA VAL A 44 3.07 -18.98 -9.79
C VAL A 44 2.09 -20.07 -9.36
N GLY A 45 1.42 -19.87 -8.23
CA GLY A 45 0.52 -20.85 -7.63
C GLY A 45 1.15 -21.70 -6.52
N MET A 46 2.49 -21.68 -6.36
CA MET A 46 3.17 -22.37 -5.26
C MET A 46 2.76 -21.78 -3.91
N LYS A 47 2.55 -22.60 -2.90
CA LYS A 47 2.26 -22.12 -1.54
C LYS A 47 3.51 -21.48 -0.93
N VAL A 48 3.31 -20.41 -0.17
CA VAL A 48 4.42 -19.73 0.51
C VAL A 48 5.06 -20.64 1.56
N SER A 49 4.26 -21.48 2.24
CA SER A 49 4.76 -22.49 3.18
C SER A 49 5.72 -23.50 2.53
N GLU A 50 5.44 -23.92 1.28
CA GLU A 50 6.35 -24.81 0.54
C GLU A 50 7.67 -24.10 0.15
N VAL A 51 7.62 -22.80 -0.15
CA VAL A 51 8.82 -22.01 -0.38
C VAL A 51 9.66 -21.94 0.90
N PHE A 52 9.04 -21.69 2.04
CA PHE A 52 9.73 -21.64 3.34
C PHE A 52 10.36 -22.99 3.71
N GLU A 53 9.63 -24.08 3.51
CA GLU A 53 10.14 -25.43 3.75
C GLU A 53 11.41 -25.73 2.92
N LYS A 54 11.38 -25.42 1.61
CA LYS A 54 12.52 -25.61 0.70
C LYS A 54 13.73 -24.75 1.05
N LEU A 55 13.52 -23.57 1.66
CA LEU A 55 14.57 -22.67 2.09
C LEU A 55 15.02 -22.90 3.54
N GLY A 56 14.38 -23.82 4.27
CA GLY A 56 14.64 -24.04 5.69
C GLY A 56 14.19 -22.86 6.58
N VAL A 57 13.33 -22.00 6.09
CA VAL A 57 12.82 -20.82 6.82
C VAL A 57 11.70 -21.26 7.76
N LYS A 58 11.83 -20.92 9.04
CA LYS A 58 10.82 -21.17 10.06
C LYS A 58 10.27 -19.84 10.57
N VAL A 59 8.96 -19.74 10.69
CA VAL A 59 8.28 -18.59 11.30
C VAL A 59 8.07 -18.93 12.78
N ALA A 60 8.62 -18.11 13.67
CA ALA A 60 8.46 -18.29 15.12
C ALA A 60 7.05 -17.85 15.57
N PRO A 61 6.57 -18.32 16.75
CA PRO A 61 5.25 -17.96 17.26
C PRO A 61 5.00 -16.46 17.46
N ASN A 62 6.08 -15.69 17.69
CA ASN A 62 6.07 -14.24 17.85
C ASN A 62 6.40 -13.48 16.56
N GLN A 63 6.30 -14.13 15.41
CA GLN A 63 6.55 -13.54 14.10
C GLN A 63 5.33 -13.67 13.22
N VAL A 64 5.19 -12.71 12.30
CA VAL A 64 4.14 -12.67 11.29
C VAL A 64 4.75 -12.47 9.91
N MET A 65 3.99 -12.80 8.87
CA MET A 65 4.40 -12.62 7.49
C MET A 65 3.67 -11.46 6.82
N PHE A 66 4.44 -10.59 6.19
CA PHE A 66 3.94 -9.65 5.18
C PHE A 66 4.04 -10.25 3.77
N ASP A 67 2.94 -10.24 3.03
CA ASP A 67 2.95 -10.35 1.57
C ASP A 67 3.15 -8.94 1.00
N GLY A 68 4.37 -8.64 0.58
CA GLY A 68 4.84 -7.32 0.20
C GLY A 68 5.68 -6.63 1.28
N GLY A 69 5.84 -5.31 1.15
CA GLY A 69 6.59 -4.49 2.12
C GLY A 69 5.72 -3.98 3.28
N PRO A 70 6.35 -3.44 4.34
CA PRO A 70 5.63 -2.95 5.54
C PRO A 70 4.53 -1.92 5.23
N SER A 71 4.80 -0.96 4.34
CA SER A 71 3.85 0.12 4.03
C SER A 71 2.65 -0.36 3.22
N MET A 72 2.87 -1.14 2.16
CA MET A 72 1.84 -1.54 1.20
C MET A 72 1.37 -2.97 1.36
N GLY A 73 2.20 -3.84 1.92
CA GLY A 73 1.93 -5.27 2.08
C GLY A 73 0.81 -5.56 3.08
N LYS A 74 0.33 -6.78 3.04
CA LYS A 74 -0.72 -7.28 3.92
C LYS A 74 -0.17 -8.38 4.82
N LEU A 75 -0.64 -8.42 6.05
CA LEU A 75 -0.40 -9.56 6.94
C LEU A 75 -1.15 -10.77 6.38
N LYS A 76 -0.46 -11.87 6.26
CA LYS A 76 -1.03 -13.13 5.76
C LYS A 76 -0.44 -14.33 6.49
N ASP A 77 -1.20 -15.41 6.53
CA ASP A 77 -0.72 -16.71 6.97
C ASP A 77 0.05 -17.39 5.82
N PRO A 78 1.30 -17.82 6.03
CA PRO A 78 2.08 -18.57 5.04
C PRO A 78 1.38 -19.83 4.53
N ALA A 79 0.66 -20.55 5.40
CA ALA A 79 -0.04 -21.79 5.05
C ALA A 79 -1.19 -21.56 4.06
N MET A 80 -1.86 -20.40 4.19
CA MET A 80 -3.02 -20.02 3.36
C MET A 80 -2.64 -19.17 2.15
N SER A 81 -1.36 -18.79 2.04
CA SER A 81 -0.89 -17.87 0.99
C SER A 81 -0.26 -18.60 -0.17
N THR A 82 -0.56 -18.13 -1.39
CA THR A 82 0.05 -18.62 -2.63
C THR A 82 0.78 -17.50 -3.33
N VAL A 83 1.87 -17.84 -4.04
CA VAL A 83 2.59 -16.92 -4.90
C VAL A 83 1.74 -16.61 -6.12
N VAL A 84 1.39 -15.33 -6.29
CA VAL A 84 0.64 -14.83 -7.44
C VAL A 84 1.51 -13.92 -8.29
N LYS A 85 1.06 -13.55 -9.48
CA LYS A 85 1.82 -12.67 -10.40
C LYS A 85 2.21 -11.32 -9.79
N THR A 86 1.49 -10.85 -8.78
CA THR A 86 1.77 -9.59 -8.06
C THR A 86 2.64 -9.76 -6.82
N THR A 87 2.87 -10.98 -6.35
CA THR A 87 3.73 -11.25 -5.19
C THR A 87 5.19 -10.96 -5.56
N LYS A 88 5.86 -10.11 -4.79
CA LYS A 88 7.26 -9.71 -5.03
C LYS A 88 8.17 -10.02 -3.87
N SER A 89 7.66 -9.93 -2.67
CA SER A 89 8.39 -10.23 -1.45
C SER A 89 7.48 -10.82 -0.39
N VAL A 90 8.05 -11.66 0.45
CA VAL A 90 7.47 -12.08 1.71
C VAL A 90 8.48 -11.76 2.81
N LEU A 91 8.04 -11.03 3.82
CA LEU A 91 8.88 -10.58 4.91
C LEU A 91 8.34 -11.18 6.20
N ILE A 92 9.22 -11.84 6.95
CA ILE A 92 8.93 -12.33 8.28
C ILE A 92 9.42 -11.28 9.27
N VAL A 93 8.56 -10.85 10.17
CA VAL A 93 8.88 -9.77 11.11
C VAL A 93 8.26 -10.09 12.48
N PRO A 94 8.81 -9.52 13.59
CA PRO A 94 8.18 -9.61 14.89
C PRO A 94 6.75 -9.05 14.88
N ASP A 95 5.84 -9.66 15.62
CA ASP A 95 4.43 -9.29 15.68
C ASP A 95 4.15 -7.99 16.44
N ASN A 96 5.12 -7.54 17.25
CA ASN A 96 5.03 -6.36 18.11
C ASN A 96 5.58 -5.07 17.50
N ILE A 97 6.07 -5.09 16.25
CA ILE A 97 6.58 -3.86 15.62
C ILE A 97 5.43 -2.93 15.19
N PRO A 98 5.63 -1.60 15.22
CA PRO A 98 4.56 -0.62 14.98
C PRO A 98 3.76 -0.86 13.69
N CYS A 99 4.42 -1.14 12.58
CA CYS A 99 3.72 -1.38 11.30
C CYS A 99 2.84 -2.64 11.30
N VAL A 100 3.12 -3.65 12.14
CA VAL A 100 2.26 -4.82 12.32
C VAL A 100 1.06 -4.45 13.18
N VAL A 101 1.33 -3.81 14.33
CA VAL A 101 0.27 -3.38 15.27
C VAL A 101 -0.74 -2.47 14.57
N HIS A 102 -0.29 -1.50 13.76
CA HIS A 102 -1.17 -0.62 12.99
C HIS A 102 -2.10 -1.37 12.04
N LYS A 103 -1.61 -2.44 11.40
CA LYS A 103 -2.42 -3.22 10.45
C LYS A 103 -3.44 -4.14 11.12
N GLN A 104 -3.32 -4.35 12.43
CA GLN A 104 -4.25 -5.15 13.23
C GLN A 104 -5.36 -4.30 13.87
N VAL A 105 -5.22 -2.95 13.86
CA VAL A 105 -6.23 -2.04 14.40
C VAL A 105 -7.49 -2.10 13.54
N SER A 106 -8.66 -2.23 14.18
CA SER A 106 -9.94 -2.18 13.48
C SER A 106 -10.20 -0.78 12.89
N MET A 107 -11.04 -0.70 11.84
CA MET A 107 -11.39 0.60 11.26
C MET A 107 -12.12 1.51 12.28
N ASP A 108 -12.98 0.92 13.11
CA ASP A 108 -13.71 1.68 14.15
C ASP A 108 -12.76 2.26 15.19
N ASP A 109 -11.75 1.50 15.62
CA ASP A 109 -10.73 1.98 16.54
C ASP A 109 -9.84 3.03 15.89
N MET A 110 -9.51 2.86 14.60
CA MET A 110 -8.76 3.85 13.83
C MET A 110 -9.52 5.17 13.73
N LEU A 111 -10.82 5.13 13.45
CA LEU A 111 -11.66 6.32 13.40
C LEU A 111 -11.82 6.97 14.78
N ARG A 112 -12.00 6.20 15.85
CA ARG A 112 -12.03 6.72 17.23
C ARG A 112 -10.70 7.42 17.58
N ARG A 113 -9.57 6.80 17.25
CA ARG A 113 -8.25 7.42 17.42
C ARG A 113 -8.12 8.69 16.59
N ALA A 114 -8.56 8.67 15.34
CA ALA A 114 -8.53 9.85 14.48
C ALA A 114 -9.36 11.02 15.06
N ALA A 115 -10.53 10.71 15.61
CA ALA A 115 -11.40 11.72 16.25
C ALA A 115 -10.76 12.36 17.49
N SER A 116 -10.04 11.58 18.30
CA SER A 116 -9.47 12.03 19.58
C SER A 116 -8.05 12.60 19.46
N CYS A 117 -7.22 12.07 18.57
CA CYS A 117 -5.78 12.37 18.56
C CYS A 117 -5.32 13.18 17.35
N CYS A 118 -6.12 13.30 16.26
CA CYS A 118 -5.68 14.04 15.09
C CYS A 118 -5.47 15.53 15.40
N CYS A 119 -4.23 15.96 15.48
CA CYS A 119 -3.86 17.34 15.78
C CYS A 119 -3.93 18.30 14.57
N GLY A 120 -4.34 17.82 13.40
CA GLY A 120 -4.49 18.66 12.20
C GLY A 120 -3.18 19.20 11.62
N CYS A 121 -2.03 18.56 11.88
CA CYS A 121 -0.70 19.01 11.48
C CYS A 121 -0.43 19.00 9.94
N VAL A 122 -1.33 18.46 9.14
CA VAL A 122 -1.31 18.42 7.66
C VAL A 122 -0.16 17.60 7.04
N ARG A 123 0.83 17.12 7.80
CA ARG A 123 2.00 16.37 7.30
C ARG A 123 1.65 15.19 6.39
N CYS A 124 0.52 14.51 6.64
CA CYS A 124 0.04 13.42 5.79
C CYS A 124 -0.32 13.89 4.36
N THR A 125 -0.64 15.17 4.17
CA THR A 125 -0.89 15.80 2.88
C THR A 125 0.42 16.31 2.27
N GLU A 126 1.24 17.01 3.03
CA GLU A 126 2.53 17.54 2.57
C GLU A 126 3.47 16.44 2.04
N LEU A 127 3.46 15.25 2.65
CA LEU A 127 4.25 14.10 2.19
C LEU A 127 3.51 13.21 1.19
N CYS A 128 2.28 13.53 0.82
CA CYS A 128 1.53 12.72 -0.13
C CYS A 128 2.06 12.88 -1.56
N PRO A 129 2.60 11.81 -2.20
CA PRO A 129 3.14 11.93 -3.55
C PRO A 129 2.10 12.31 -4.59
N ARG A 130 0.82 11.99 -4.37
CA ARG A 130 -0.27 12.43 -5.26
C ARG A 130 -0.56 13.92 -5.11
N HIS A 131 -0.59 14.43 -3.88
CA HIS A 131 -0.73 15.87 -3.64
C HIS A 131 0.43 16.65 -4.26
N LEU A 132 1.66 16.20 -4.04
CA LEU A 132 2.86 16.83 -4.60
C LEU A 132 2.90 16.83 -6.14
N LEU A 133 2.21 15.90 -6.79
CA LEU A 133 2.01 15.88 -8.24
C LEU A 133 0.89 16.81 -8.72
N GLY A 134 0.23 17.54 -7.82
CA GLY A 134 -0.85 18.47 -8.12
C GLY A 134 -2.26 17.86 -8.11
N TYR A 135 -2.38 16.56 -7.83
CA TYR A 135 -3.73 15.98 -7.72
C TYR A 135 -4.47 16.52 -6.49
N PRO A 136 -5.80 16.75 -6.57
CA PRO A 136 -6.61 17.32 -5.49
C PRO A 136 -6.89 16.32 -4.37
N LEU A 137 -5.89 15.52 -3.97
CA LEU A 137 -5.98 14.57 -2.86
C LEU A 137 -5.29 15.16 -1.63
N GLU A 138 -6.06 15.41 -0.58
CA GLU A 138 -5.58 15.92 0.69
C GLU A 138 -5.90 14.94 1.82
N PRO A 139 -4.98 14.03 2.18
CA PRO A 139 -5.19 13.01 3.20
C PRO A 139 -5.75 13.53 4.53
N HIS A 140 -5.34 14.71 5.00
CA HIS A 140 -5.88 15.30 6.23
C HIS A 140 -7.38 15.62 6.14
N LYS A 141 -7.86 16.05 4.98
CA LYS A 141 -9.30 16.30 4.74
C LYS A 141 -10.06 14.98 4.66
N MET A 142 -9.45 13.90 4.14
CA MET A 142 -10.07 12.58 4.11
C MET A 142 -10.30 12.02 5.51
N ILE A 143 -9.37 12.22 6.44
CA ILE A 143 -9.56 11.82 7.84
C ILE A 143 -10.80 12.55 8.42
N ARG A 144 -10.87 13.86 8.27
CA ARG A 144 -12.01 14.65 8.78
C ARG A 144 -13.32 14.23 8.13
N ALA A 145 -13.31 14.01 6.82
CA ALA A 145 -14.47 13.58 6.06
C ALA A 145 -15.00 12.21 6.52
N ALA A 146 -14.11 11.29 6.91
CA ALA A 146 -14.49 9.99 7.44
C ALA A 146 -15.14 10.04 8.83
N LEU A 147 -14.93 11.13 9.57
CA LEU A 147 -15.52 11.36 10.91
C LEU A 147 -16.86 12.09 10.86
N THR A 148 -17.29 12.51 9.70
CA THR A 148 -18.51 13.26 9.48
C THR A 148 -19.35 12.59 8.40
N ASN A 149 -20.56 13.11 8.13
CA ASN A 149 -21.39 12.65 7.02
C ASN A 149 -20.93 13.20 5.66
N ALA A 150 -19.66 13.54 5.49
CA ALA A 150 -19.14 14.18 4.28
C ALA A 150 -19.31 13.36 2.99
N VAL A 151 -19.57 12.06 3.10
CA VAL A 151 -19.98 11.22 1.96
C VAL A 151 -21.25 11.77 1.30
N VAL A 152 -22.16 12.33 2.12
CA VAL A 152 -23.43 12.95 1.68
C VAL A 152 -23.25 14.44 1.42
N ASP A 153 -22.58 15.14 2.34
CA ASP A 153 -22.50 16.61 2.36
C ASP A 153 -21.47 17.15 1.34
N ASN A 154 -20.40 16.41 1.08
CA ASN A 154 -19.35 16.80 0.13
C ASN A 154 -18.84 15.62 -0.71
N PRO A 155 -19.65 15.09 -1.62
CA PRO A 155 -19.28 13.92 -2.43
C PRO A 155 -18.07 14.17 -3.35
N GLU A 156 -17.86 15.40 -3.81
CA GLU A 156 -16.72 15.73 -4.69
C GLU A 156 -15.39 15.59 -3.93
N LEU A 157 -15.33 16.06 -2.68
CA LEU A 157 -14.16 15.86 -1.85
C LEU A 157 -13.88 14.36 -1.66
N ILE A 158 -14.90 13.58 -1.32
CA ILE A 158 -14.74 12.14 -1.08
C ILE A 158 -14.28 11.38 -2.34
N LYS A 159 -14.76 11.77 -3.53
CA LYS A 159 -14.33 11.18 -4.81
C LYS A 159 -12.81 11.25 -5.01
N THR A 160 -12.15 12.30 -4.48
CA THR A 160 -10.69 12.42 -4.57
C THR A 160 -9.94 11.29 -3.86
N ALA A 161 -10.56 10.57 -2.91
CA ALA A 161 -9.98 9.39 -2.30
C ALA A 161 -9.59 8.33 -3.35
N SER A 162 -10.27 8.27 -4.50
CA SER A 162 -9.96 7.35 -5.60
C SER A 162 -8.57 7.59 -6.21
N LEU A 163 -8.00 8.79 -6.06
CA LEU A 163 -6.66 9.16 -6.54
C LEU A 163 -5.54 8.57 -5.68
N CYS A 164 -5.84 8.06 -4.49
CA CYS A 164 -4.84 7.47 -3.60
C CYS A 164 -4.17 6.25 -4.24
N CYS A 165 -2.84 6.24 -4.33
CA CYS A 165 -2.05 5.10 -4.81
C CYS A 165 -1.71 4.07 -3.72
N SER A 166 -2.22 4.24 -2.50
CA SER A 166 -2.06 3.32 -1.37
C SER A 166 -0.59 3.08 -0.94
N CYS A 167 0.30 4.04 -1.20
CA CYS A 167 1.74 3.88 -0.91
C CYS A 167 2.08 3.77 0.57
N GLY A 168 1.23 4.26 1.49
CA GLY A 168 1.41 4.17 2.93
C GLY A 168 2.29 5.25 3.56
N VAL A 169 2.90 6.17 2.80
CA VAL A 169 3.78 7.23 3.33
C VAL A 169 3.08 8.06 4.40
N CYS A 170 1.80 8.38 4.21
CA CYS A 170 1.01 9.16 5.17
C CYS A 170 0.78 8.44 6.51
N ALA A 171 0.83 7.10 6.53
CA ALA A 171 0.69 6.31 7.75
C ALA A 171 2.06 6.05 8.41
N GLU A 172 3.02 5.55 7.63
CA GLU A 172 4.29 5.04 8.18
C GLU A 172 5.32 6.14 8.47
N ALA A 173 5.28 7.26 7.74
CA ALA A 173 6.30 8.30 7.83
C ALA A 173 5.76 9.69 8.23
N ALA A 174 4.48 9.98 8.00
CA ALA A 174 3.95 11.32 8.18
C ALA A 174 3.17 11.50 9.48
N CYS A 175 2.35 10.53 9.87
CA CYS A 175 1.46 10.69 11.02
C CYS A 175 2.21 10.55 12.35
N CYS A 176 2.26 11.63 13.12
CA CYS A 176 2.88 11.65 14.45
C CYS A 176 1.94 11.13 15.56
N GLN A 177 0.70 10.78 15.23
CA GLN A 177 -0.33 10.33 16.17
C GLN A 177 -0.74 8.88 15.93
N ASP A 178 0.08 8.12 15.20
CA ASP A 178 -0.18 6.70 14.89
C ASP A 178 -1.56 6.43 14.27
N ILE A 179 -2.09 7.42 13.54
CA ILE A 179 -3.27 7.23 12.70
C ILE A 179 -2.79 6.71 11.35
N SER A 180 -3.57 5.82 10.72
CA SER A 180 -3.31 5.41 9.34
C SER A 180 -4.24 6.16 8.35
N PRO A 181 -3.85 7.34 7.84
CA PRO A 181 -4.64 8.05 6.84
C PRO A 181 -4.86 7.20 5.58
N LYS A 182 -3.89 6.36 5.22
CA LYS A 182 -4.02 5.41 4.11
C LYS A 182 -5.22 4.49 4.29
N ASP A 183 -5.37 3.88 5.46
CA ASP A 183 -6.44 2.89 5.67
C ASP A 183 -7.81 3.57 5.76
N VAL A 184 -7.88 4.76 6.33
CA VAL A 184 -9.09 5.60 6.27
C VAL A 184 -9.47 5.93 4.82
N ILE A 185 -8.51 6.35 3.99
CA ILE A 185 -8.75 6.61 2.56
C ILE A 185 -9.19 5.35 1.82
N LEU A 186 -8.58 4.19 2.12
CA LEU A 186 -8.98 2.92 1.52
C LEU A 186 -10.40 2.52 1.92
N HIS A 187 -10.81 2.80 3.16
CA HIS A 187 -12.19 2.63 3.60
C HIS A 187 -13.16 3.50 2.78
N LEU A 188 -12.85 4.78 2.61
CA LEU A 188 -13.63 5.69 1.76
C LEU A 188 -13.66 5.21 0.29
N LYS A 189 -12.54 4.73 -0.26
CA LYS A 189 -12.51 4.11 -1.60
C LYS A 189 -13.46 2.90 -1.71
N GLY A 190 -13.55 2.11 -0.66
CA GLY A 190 -14.50 0.99 -0.58
C GLY A 190 -15.95 1.48 -0.65
N ILE A 191 -16.29 2.55 0.05
CA ILE A 191 -17.61 3.19 0.00
C ILE A 191 -17.91 3.72 -1.41
N LEU A 192 -16.95 4.44 -2.02
CA LEU A 192 -17.07 4.94 -3.39
C LEU A 192 -17.32 3.82 -4.40
N ALA A 193 -16.58 2.72 -4.28
CA ALA A 193 -16.73 1.56 -5.18
C ALA A 193 -18.12 0.94 -5.06
N LYS A 194 -18.64 0.77 -3.85
CA LYS A 194 -20.00 0.25 -3.60
C LYS A 194 -21.08 1.16 -4.21
N ASN A 195 -20.89 2.47 -4.15
CA ASN A 195 -21.82 3.46 -4.67
C ASN A 195 -21.55 3.84 -6.15
N LYS A 196 -20.61 3.15 -6.83
CA LYS A 196 -20.21 3.42 -8.21
C LYS A 196 -19.77 4.88 -8.47
N MET A 197 -19.28 5.55 -7.43
CA MET A 197 -18.78 6.92 -7.50
C MET A 197 -17.27 6.89 -7.82
N ARG A 198 -16.85 7.76 -8.75
CA ARG A 198 -15.42 7.91 -9.13
C ARG A 198 -15.09 9.37 -9.31
N PHE A 199 -13.85 9.72 -9.04
CA PHE A 199 -13.30 11.00 -9.46
C PHE A 199 -13.18 11.02 -10.99
N SER A 200 -13.70 12.04 -11.61
CA SER A 200 -13.48 12.32 -13.04
C SER A 200 -12.46 13.44 -13.12
N ALA A 201 -11.27 13.15 -13.64
CA ALA A 201 -10.34 14.20 -14.01
C ALA A 201 -10.99 14.98 -15.16
N GLY A 202 -11.23 16.28 -14.96
CA GLY A 202 -11.57 17.20 -16.03
C GLY A 202 -10.41 17.35 -17.02
N SER A 203 -10.51 18.29 -17.94
CA SER A 203 -9.40 18.69 -18.83
C SER A 203 -8.31 19.50 -18.12
N GLU A 204 -8.31 19.51 -16.79
CA GLU A 204 -7.34 20.25 -15.99
C GLU A 204 -5.96 19.63 -16.08
N ASP A 205 -4.98 20.42 -16.46
CA ASP A 205 -3.56 20.08 -16.41
C ASP A 205 -3.06 20.31 -14.98
N TYR A 206 -2.92 19.22 -14.21
CA TYR A 206 -2.47 19.29 -12.83
C TYR A 206 -1.01 19.72 -12.78
N GLN A 207 -0.76 20.91 -12.22
CA GLN A 207 0.58 21.41 -12.02
C GLN A 207 1.16 20.87 -10.71
N PRO A 208 2.41 20.40 -10.71
CA PRO A 208 3.07 19.94 -9.50
C PRO A 208 3.12 21.03 -8.42
N HIS A 209 2.95 20.61 -7.16
CA HIS A 209 3.00 21.51 -6.01
C HIS A 209 4.39 22.15 -5.85
N SER A 210 4.46 23.39 -5.37
CA SER A 210 5.72 24.14 -5.15
C SER A 210 6.68 23.41 -4.20
N ASP A 211 6.15 22.68 -3.24
CA ASP A 211 6.94 21.96 -2.23
C ASP A 211 7.54 20.65 -2.75
N ARG A 212 7.29 20.31 -4.00
CA ARG A 212 7.91 19.13 -4.61
C ARG A 212 9.40 19.36 -4.84
N PRO A 213 10.29 18.53 -4.24
CA PRO A 213 11.74 18.75 -4.31
C PRO A 213 12.31 18.31 -5.67
N TYR A 214 12.14 19.10 -6.71
CA TYR A 214 12.67 18.80 -8.06
C TYR A 214 14.20 18.71 -8.11
N HIS A 215 14.88 19.42 -7.22
CA HIS A 215 16.34 19.49 -7.17
C HIS A 215 17.00 18.24 -6.53
N MET A 216 16.19 17.30 -6.06
CA MET A 216 16.68 16.06 -5.44
C MET A 216 16.57 14.83 -6.36
N ILE A 217 16.26 15.04 -7.66
CA ILE A 217 16.16 13.99 -8.67
C ILE A 217 17.33 14.10 -9.64
#